data_62129b03ccc7926806db9d15d2ea8229
#
_entry.id   62129b03ccc7926806db9d15d2ea8229
#
_cell.length_a   1.000
_cell.length_b   1.000
_cell.length_c   1.000
_cell.angle_alpha   90.00
_cell.angle_beta   90.00
_cell.angle_gamma   90.00
#
_symmetry.space_group_name_H-M   'P 1'
#
loop_
_entity.id
_entity.type
_entity.pdbx_description
1 polymer ?
#
loop_
_entity_poly.entity_id
_entity_poly.type
_entity_poly.pdbx_seq_one_letter_code
_entity_poly.pdbx_strand_id
1 'polypeptide(L)'
;MKTTGTQYRYDLDGLRGISIALVVLFHVYVGRVSGGVDVFLLLSGFFFFGAQYRNAINPRQSINPWWSIWRTLRRLIPTLVLVLFATTLFVIYFIPSLRTIDIAQQLRASLLYYQNYELALQGSDYAAAESETSPLQHLWSMSVQGQFYLGSILLISLLAWMTRSPQIVGAVTSPVEAKRTDATGGKLRRILTPLLAVITLGSIAYAFYMHSENQGWNYYSTVSRLWELCLGALLGLILVRGSIPMPKPLRVLLASIGLALVVSTGFIFDGAAQFPGPWTLWPLGGAALIIIAGPEAGWISKFLASRPMREVGQSAYALYLWHWPLLILAINYLNRDTPGLKLGTAVIVVSFILAKLTNKYVELPLAQSTRRPTRTQPVVGDAIHAMKHRRPARRLAAVGTVVVIALVGMSSLVNVQQVRVDRASATSLDPVSYTHLTLPTTPYV
;
A
#
# COMPACT_ATOMS: atom_id res chain seq x y z
N MET A 1 34.22 2.58 -21.18
CA MET A 1 33.29 2.71 -20.06
C MET A 1 32.12 1.75 -20.28
N LYS A 2 32.08 0.62 -19.56
CA LYS A 2 30.95 -0.31 -19.62
C LYS A 2 29.71 0.42 -19.03
N THR A 3 28.68 0.66 -19.83
CA THR A 3 27.38 1.06 -19.39
C THR A 3 26.83 -0.05 -18.50
N THR A 4 26.99 0.11 -17.19
CA THR A 4 26.35 -0.77 -16.21
C THR A 4 24.85 -0.53 -16.30
N GLY A 5 24.19 -1.37 -17.10
CA GLY A 5 22.73 -1.47 -17.04
C GLY A 5 22.36 -1.69 -15.60
N THR A 6 21.39 -0.94 -15.10
CA THR A 6 20.87 -1.09 -13.72
C THR A 6 20.44 -2.54 -13.53
N GLN A 7 21.26 -3.32 -12.84
CA GLN A 7 20.96 -4.71 -12.52
C GLN A 7 19.69 -4.76 -11.67
N TYR A 8 18.77 -5.65 -12.04
CA TYR A 8 17.52 -5.81 -11.30
C TYR A 8 17.80 -6.26 -9.87
N ARG A 9 17.16 -5.65 -8.89
CA ARG A 9 17.37 -5.84 -7.44
C ARG A 9 16.51 -6.99 -6.91
N TYR A 10 16.89 -8.23 -7.23
CA TYR A 10 16.22 -9.45 -6.73
C TYR A 10 16.27 -9.59 -5.21
N ASP A 11 17.27 -9.04 -4.56
CA ASP A 11 17.39 -8.98 -3.11
C ASP A 11 16.25 -8.17 -2.45
N LEU A 12 15.80 -7.11 -3.10
CA LEU A 12 14.68 -6.32 -2.60
C LEU A 12 13.31 -6.98 -2.86
N ASP A 13 13.19 -7.81 -3.88
CA ASP A 13 12.01 -8.69 -4.01
C ASP A 13 11.95 -9.67 -2.85
N GLY A 14 13.08 -10.24 -2.44
CA GLY A 14 13.16 -11.11 -1.26
C GLY A 14 12.89 -10.37 0.05
N LEU A 15 13.37 -9.13 0.20
CA LEU A 15 13.04 -8.33 1.37
C LEU A 15 11.52 -8.08 1.48
N ARG A 16 10.85 -7.81 0.36
CA ARG A 16 9.38 -7.76 0.31
C ARG A 16 8.76 -9.09 0.71
N GLY A 17 9.36 -10.21 0.27
CA GLY A 17 8.92 -11.56 0.65
C GLY A 17 9.01 -11.80 2.15
N ILE A 18 10.12 -11.42 2.79
CA ILE A 18 10.26 -11.52 4.25
C ILE A 18 9.26 -10.62 4.96
N SER A 19 9.12 -9.37 4.51
CA SER A 19 8.21 -8.41 5.14
C SER A 19 6.77 -8.92 5.14
N ILE A 20 6.26 -9.46 4.01
CA ILE A 20 4.91 -10.02 3.97
C ILE A 20 4.79 -11.31 4.79
N ALA A 21 5.81 -12.15 4.78
CA ALA A 21 5.80 -13.36 5.61
C ALA A 21 5.70 -13.02 7.10
N LEU A 22 6.45 -12.01 7.56
CA LEU A 22 6.35 -11.51 8.93
C LEU A 22 4.95 -10.94 9.23
N VAL A 23 4.38 -10.14 8.33
CA VAL A 23 3.01 -9.62 8.51
C VAL A 23 2.03 -10.77 8.69
N VAL A 24 2.04 -11.76 7.80
CA VAL A 24 1.09 -12.89 7.83
C VAL A 24 1.30 -13.75 9.08
N LEU A 25 2.54 -14.11 9.40
CA LEU A 25 2.85 -14.95 10.57
C LEU A 25 2.46 -14.26 11.89
N PHE A 26 2.73 -12.95 12.01
CA PHE A 26 2.42 -12.22 13.23
C PHE A 26 0.90 -12.01 13.39
N HIS A 27 0.19 -11.70 12.31
CA HIS A 27 -1.27 -11.61 12.36
C HIS A 27 -1.94 -12.92 12.71
N VAL A 28 -1.42 -14.05 12.22
CA VAL A 28 -2.04 -15.36 12.42
C VAL A 28 -1.70 -15.97 13.78
N TYR A 29 -0.44 -15.85 14.24
CA TYR A 29 0.02 -16.61 15.40
C TYR A 29 0.38 -15.76 16.62
N VAL A 30 0.77 -14.52 16.44
CA VAL A 30 1.31 -13.68 17.53
C VAL A 30 0.29 -12.65 17.99
N GLY A 31 -0.63 -12.23 17.11
CA GLY A 31 -1.60 -11.17 17.40
C GLY A 31 -0.95 -9.78 17.55
N ARG A 32 0.21 -9.55 16.94
CA ARG A 32 0.96 -8.28 17.00
C ARG A 32 1.32 -7.79 15.61
N VAL A 33 1.68 -6.53 15.52
CA VAL A 33 2.19 -5.90 14.29
C VAL A 33 3.70 -6.11 14.21
N SER A 34 4.17 -6.65 13.09
CA SER A 34 5.58 -7.06 12.90
C SER A 34 6.52 -5.96 12.40
N GLY A 35 6.02 -4.74 12.11
CA GLY A 35 6.81 -3.72 11.37
C GLY A 35 6.99 -4.04 9.87
N GLY A 36 6.47 -5.16 9.40
CA GLY A 36 6.58 -5.54 7.98
C GLY A 36 5.84 -4.59 7.04
N VAL A 37 4.74 -3.97 7.50
CA VAL A 37 3.99 -2.97 6.74
C VAL A 37 4.84 -1.71 6.54
N ASP A 38 5.55 -1.26 7.57
CA ASP A 38 6.43 -0.08 7.53
C ASP A 38 7.56 -0.29 6.50
N VAL A 39 8.18 -1.48 6.49
CA VAL A 39 9.14 -1.86 5.46
C VAL A 39 8.52 -1.86 4.07
N PHE A 40 7.27 -2.31 3.92
CA PHE A 40 6.53 -2.24 2.66
C PHE A 40 6.32 -0.81 2.18
N LEU A 41 5.96 0.12 3.07
CA LEU A 41 5.78 1.52 2.73
C LEU A 41 7.10 2.14 2.25
N LEU A 42 8.21 1.88 2.96
CA LEU A 42 9.55 2.32 2.54
C LEU A 42 9.93 1.76 1.15
N LEU A 43 9.77 0.45 0.93
CA LEU A 43 10.07 -0.18 -0.36
C LEU A 43 9.16 0.35 -1.47
N SER A 44 7.91 0.68 -1.16
CA SER A 44 6.98 1.29 -2.10
C SER A 44 7.44 2.68 -2.54
N GLY A 45 7.88 3.51 -1.60
CA GLY A 45 8.51 4.78 -1.88
C GLY A 45 9.74 4.63 -2.77
N PHE A 46 10.64 3.71 -2.42
CA PHE A 46 11.86 3.44 -3.16
C PHE A 46 11.60 3.03 -4.61
N PHE A 47 10.78 2.02 -4.82
CA PHE A 47 10.53 1.50 -6.17
C PHE A 47 9.65 2.43 -7.00
N PHE A 48 8.54 2.87 -6.43
CA PHE A 48 7.55 3.63 -7.19
C PHE A 48 8.06 5.02 -7.55
N PHE A 49 8.50 5.78 -6.55
CA PHE A 49 9.03 7.12 -6.77
C PHE A 49 10.27 7.11 -7.67
N GLY A 50 11.20 6.19 -7.42
CA GLY A 50 12.38 5.99 -8.25
C GLY A 50 12.04 5.66 -9.72
N ALA A 51 10.98 4.86 -9.96
CA ALA A 51 10.51 4.57 -11.32
C ALA A 51 9.89 5.81 -11.98
N GLN A 52 9.06 6.59 -11.26
CA GLN A 52 8.49 7.83 -11.79
C GLN A 52 9.58 8.86 -12.10
N TYR A 53 10.57 9.01 -11.22
CA TYR A 53 11.71 9.88 -11.46
C TYR A 53 12.51 9.46 -12.72
N ARG A 54 12.89 8.18 -12.86
CA ARG A 54 13.57 7.67 -14.06
C ARG A 54 12.78 7.92 -15.35
N ASN A 55 11.47 7.76 -15.28
CA ASN A 55 10.59 8.07 -16.41
C ASN A 55 10.57 9.56 -16.72
N ALA A 56 10.54 10.41 -15.68
CA ALA A 56 10.50 11.86 -15.84
C ALA A 56 11.78 12.43 -16.46
N ILE A 57 12.94 11.86 -16.18
CA ILE A 57 14.21 12.31 -16.76
C ILE A 57 14.45 11.79 -18.18
N ASN A 58 13.74 10.75 -18.61
CA ASN A 58 13.91 10.20 -19.96
C ASN A 58 13.22 11.12 -21.00
N PRO A 59 13.99 11.75 -21.90
CA PRO A 59 13.44 12.73 -22.84
C PRO A 59 12.48 12.11 -23.86
N ARG A 60 12.59 10.80 -24.12
CA ARG A 60 11.74 10.07 -25.09
C ARG A 60 10.39 9.66 -24.52
N GLN A 61 10.21 9.70 -23.20
CA GLN A 61 8.96 9.26 -22.57
C GLN A 61 8.01 10.41 -22.29
N SER A 62 6.73 10.15 -22.45
CA SER A 62 5.68 11.09 -22.08
C SER A 62 5.68 11.33 -20.57
N ILE A 63 5.51 12.60 -20.15
CA ILE A 63 5.32 13.00 -18.75
C ILE A 63 3.84 13.05 -18.36
N ASN A 64 2.94 12.66 -19.27
CA ASN A 64 1.51 12.69 -19.01
C ASN A 64 1.17 11.84 -17.77
N PRO A 65 0.58 12.43 -16.70
CA PRO A 65 0.24 11.73 -15.47
C PRO A 65 -0.77 10.61 -15.67
N TRP A 66 -1.71 10.76 -16.61
CA TRP A 66 -2.76 9.77 -16.89
C TRP A 66 -2.23 8.40 -17.25
N TRP A 67 -1.10 8.33 -17.96
CA TRP A 67 -0.47 7.06 -18.27
C TRP A 67 0.04 6.35 -17.00
N SER A 68 0.70 7.09 -16.11
CA SER A 68 1.21 6.54 -14.84
C SER A 68 0.06 6.13 -13.92
N ILE A 69 -1.00 6.97 -13.82
CA ILE A 69 -2.21 6.67 -13.06
C ILE A 69 -2.86 5.40 -13.60
N TRP A 70 -3.15 5.33 -14.90
CA TRP A 70 -3.77 4.18 -15.54
C TRP A 70 -2.97 2.89 -15.33
N ARG A 71 -1.65 2.96 -15.49
CA ARG A 71 -0.77 1.80 -15.26
C ARG A 71 -0.83 1.31 -13.81
N THR A 72 -0.91 2.22 -12.85
CA THR A 72 -1.01 1.92 -11.42
C THR A 72 -2.37 1.30 -11.10
N LEU A 73 -3.46 1.92 -11.52
CA LEU A 73 -4.83 1.44 -11.29
C LEU A 73 -5.02 0.04 -11.89
N ARG A 74 -4.59 -0.16 -13.13
CA ARG A 74 -4.70 -1.46 -13.80
C ARG A 74 -3.93 -2.58 -13.11
N ARG A 75 -2.88 -2.26 -12.35
CA ARG A 75 -2.11 -3.23 -11.58
C ARG A 75 -2.77 -3.55 -10.24
N LEU A 76 -3.36 -2.56 -9.58
CA LEU A 76 -3.83 -2.68 -8.19
C LEU A 76 -5.32 -2.99 -8.09
N ILE A 77 -6.17 -2.27 -8.83
CA ILE A 77 -7.63 -2.35 -8.71
C ILE A 77 -8.20 -3.74 -8.99
N PRO A 78 -7.78 -4.49 -10.03
CA PRO A 78 -8.43 -5.76 -10.33
C PRO A 78 -8.30 -6.79 -9.20
N THR A 79 -7.13 -6.88 -8.58
CA THR A 79 -6.90 -7.78 -7.45
C THR A 79 -7.68 -7.33 -6.22
N LEU A 80 -7.69 -6.03 -5.93
CA LEU A 80 -8.48 -5.47 -4.83
C LEU A 80 -9.97 -5.78 -5.01
N VAL A 81 -10.54 -5.50 -6.18
CA VAL A 81 -11.95 -5.76 -6.48
C VAL A 81 -12.28 -7.25 -6.34
N LEU A 82 -11.42 -8.15 -6.81
CA LEU A 82 -11.60 -9.59 -6.66
C LEU A 82 -11.70 -9.99 -5.18
N VAL A 83 -10.79 -9.52 -4.34
CA VAL A 83 -10.77 -9.85 -2.92
C VAL A 83 -11.96 -9.23 -2.19
N LEU A 84 -12.27 -7.97 -2.43
CA LEU A 84 -13.45 -7.31 -1.85
C LEU A 84 -14.74 -8.03 -2.23
N PHE A 85 -14.89 -8.43 -3.49
CA PHE A 85 -16.05 -9.16 -3.95
C PHE A 85 -16.19 -10.51 -3.26
N ALA A 86 -15.12 -11.30 -3.20
CA ALA A 86 -15.13 -12.59 -2.51
C ALA A 86 -15.43 -12.45 -1.02
N THR A 87 -14.81 -11.47 -0.34
CA THR A 87 -15.06 -11.14 1.08
C THR A 87 -16.52 -10.76 1.32
N THR A 88 -17.05 -9.87 0.48
CA THR A 88 -18.44 -9.40 0.59
C THR A 88 -19.43 -10.55 0.38
N LEU A 89 -19.22 -11.40 -0.62
CA LEU A 89 -20.06 -12.58 -0.84
C LEU A 89 -20.05 -13.52 0.37
N PHE A 90 -18.85 -13.77 0.92
CA PHE A 90 -18.74 -14.64 2.08
C PHE A 90 -19.48 -14.06 3.30
N VAL A 91 -19.34 -12.76 3.57
CA VAL A 91 -20.07 -12.07 4.65
C VAL A 91 -21.60 -12.16 4.43
N ILE A 92 -22.06 -11.91 3.21
CA ILE A 92 -23.50 -11.94 2.89
C ILE A 92 -24.08 -13.33 3.11
N TYR A 93 -23.41 -14.39 2.70
CA TYR A 93 -24.01 -15.73 2.76
C TYR A 93 -23.73 -16.49 4.06
N PHE A 94 -22.56 -16.25 4.72
CA PHE A 94 -22.11 -17.12 5.80
C PHE A 94 -21.96 -16.42 7.14
N ILE A 95 -21.80 -15.09 7.20
CA ILE A 95 -21.58 -14.36 8.47
C ILE A 95 -22.50 -13.14 8.56
N PRO A 96 -23.82 -13.35 8.82
CA PRO A 96 -24.78 -12.24 8.92
C PRO A 96 -24.41 -11.18 9.96
N SER A 97 -23.73 -11.55 11.03
CA SER A 97 -23.28 -10.64 12.09
C SER A 97 -22.32 -9.53 11.61
N LEU A 98 -21.55 -9.78 10.55
CA LEU A 98 -20.65 -8.80 9.93
C LEU A 98 -21.34 -7.92 8.86
N ARG A 99 -22.65 -8.04 8.67
CA ARG A 99 -23.40 -7.17 7.74
C ARG A 99 -23.73 -5.83 8.39
N THR A 100 -22.71 -5.07 8.76
CA THR A 100 -22.85 -3.79 9.43
C THR A 100 -22.70 -2.62 8.45
N ILE A 101 -23.18 -1.45 8.88
CA ILE A 101 -23.02 -0.21 8.12
C ILE A 101 -21.55 0.15 8.00
N ASP A 102 -20.76 -0.10 9.04
CA ASP A 102 -19.33 0.19 9.09
C ASP A 102 -18.58 -0.62 8.04
N ILE A 103 -18.90 -1.91 7.89
CA ILE A 103 -18.31 -2.76 6.84
C ILE A 103 -18.69 -2.27 5.44
N ALA A 104 -19.92 -1.78 5.25
CA ALA A 104 -20.34 -1.22 3.95
C ALA A 104 -19.62 0.11 3.64
N GLN A 105 -19.39 0.95 4.65
CA GLN A 105 -18.59 2.17 4.51
C GLN A 105 -17.13 1.85 4.24
N GLN A 106 -16.55 0.90 4.96
CA GLN A 106 -15.19 0.41 4.74
C GLN A 106 -15.00 -0.21 3.35
N LEU A 107 -15.98 -0.92 2.81
CA LEU A 107 -15.96 -1.44 1.45
C LEU A 107 -15.81 -0.32 0.42
N ARG A 108 -16.64 0.73 0.54
CA ARG A 108 -16.55 1.92 -0.32
C ARG A 108 -15.23 2.64 -0.15
N ALA A 109 -14.80 2.84 1.10
CA ALA A 109 -13.54 3.51 1.42
C ALA A 109 -12.33 2.77 0.86
N SER A 110 -12.33 1.44 0.92
CA SER A 110 -11.28 0.59 0.34
C SER A 110 -11.20 0.71 -1.18
N LEU A 111 -12.35 0.71 -1.88
CA LEU A 111 -12.41 0.89 -3.34
C LEU A 111 -11.87 2.26 -3.78
N LEU A 112 -12.11 3.30 -2.99
CA LEU A 112 -11.73 4.68 -3.28
C LEU A 112 -10.41 5.10 -2.62
N TYR A 113 -9.70 4.17 -1.98
CA TYR A 113 -8.38 4.40 -1.35
C TYR A 113 -8.38 5.46 -0.24
N TYR A 114 -9.44 5.52 0.58
CA TYR A 114 -9.46 6.33 1.82
C TYR A 114 -9.83 5.52 3.08
N GLN A 115 -9.69 4.19 3.04
CA GLN A 115 -10.00 3.27 4.14
C GLN A 115 -9.28 3.63 5.45
N ASN A 116 -8.09 4.20 5.37
CA ASN A 116 -7.34 4.65 6.53
C ASN A 116 -8.05 5.77 7.30
N TYR A 117 -8.68 6.70 6.61
CA TYR A 117 -9.47 7.77 7.26
C TYR A 117 -10.82 7.24 7.76
N GLU A 118 -11.45 6.32 7.05
CA GLU A 118 -12.68 5.68 7.48
C GLU A 118 -12.49 4.96 8.82
N LEU A 119 -11.44 4.15 8.95
CA LEU A 119 -11.11 3.45 10.19
C LEU A 119 -10.76 4.40 11.33
N ALA A 120 -10.04 5.47 11.05
CA ALA A 120 -9.73 6.49 12.05
C ALA A 120 -10.98 7.20 12.56
N LEU A 121 -11.97 7.48 11.70
CA LEU A 121 -13.24 8.12 12.05
C LEU A 121 -14.16 7.16 12.82
N GLN A 122 -14.12 5.87 12.51
CA GLN A 122 -14.87 4.83 13.25
C GLN A 122 -14.23 4.53 14.62
N GLY A 123 -13.11 5.15 14.98
CA GLY A 123 -12.39 4.88 16.23
C GLY A 123 -11.87 3.46 16.33
N SER A 124 -11.64 2.80 15.18
CA SER A 124 -11.18 1.42 15.14
C SER A 124 -9.74 1.36 15.61
N ASP A 125 -9.51 0.76 16.78
CA ASP A 125 -8.15 0.43 17.20
C ASP A 125 -7.58 -0.65 16.30
N TYR A 126 -6.31 -0.51 15.93
CA TYR A 126 -5.63 -1.57 15.20
C TYR A 126 -5.24 -2.67 16.19
N ALA A 127 -6.12 -3.67 16.27
CA ALA A 127 -5.98 -4.78 17.19
C ALA A 127 -5.48 -6.04 16.50
N ALA A 128 -5.20 -7.05 17.30
CA ALA A 128 -5.05 -8.42 16.87
C ALA A 128 -6.29 -8.93 16.13
N ALA A 129 -6.15 -10.03 15.40
CA ALA A 129 -7.27 -10.66 14.73
C ALA A 129 -8.22 -11.29 15.77
N GLU A 130 -9.29 -10.58 16.07
CA GLU A 130 -10.38 -10.98 16.96
C GLU A 130 -11.70 -11.07 16.17
N SER A 131 -12.72 -11.69 16.74
CA SER A 131 -14.02 -11.88 16.10
C SER A 131 -14.72 -10.56 15.73
N GLU A 132 -14.48 -9.49 16.50
CA GLU A 132 -15.05 -8.16 16.25
C GLU A 132 -14.26 -7.33 15.22
N THR A 133 -13.09 -7.80 14.83
CA THR A 133 -12.21 -7.08 13.91
C THR A 133 -12.75 -7.11 12.47
N SER A 134 -12.72 -5.96 11.81
CA SER A 134 -13.15 -5.87 10.41
C SER A 134 -12.27 -6.71 9.46
N PRO A 135 -12.86 -7.50 8.54
CA PRO A 135 -12.12 -8.21 7.50
C PRO A 135 -11.45 -7.28 6.49
N LEU A 136 -11.78 -5.97 6.49
CA LEU A 136 -11.22 -4.96 5.59
C LEU A 136 -10.21 -4.04 6.28
N GLN A 137 -9.97 -4.20 7.58
CA GLN A 137 -9.14 -3.30 8.37
C GLN A 137 -7.72 -3.13 7.78
N HIS A 138 -7.06 -4.21 7.39
CA HIS A 138 -5.70 -4.18 6.84
C HIS A 138 -5.51 -3.28 5.61
N LEU A 139 -6.59 -2.96 4.87
CA LEU A 139 -6.54 -2.15 3.65
C LEU A 139 -6.19 -0.67 3.88
N TRP A 140 -6.08 -0.25 5.15
CA TRP A 140 -5.64 1.11 5.50
C TRP A 140 -4.29 1.47 4.87
N SER A 141 -3.31 0.56 4.93
CA SER A 141 -1.96 0.83 4.41
C SER A 141 -1.91 0.95 2.90
N MET A 142 -2.79 0.22 2.20
CA MET A 142 -2.97 0.37 0.76
C MET A 142 -3.54 1.74 0.39
N SER A 143 -4.45 2.28 1.20
CA SER A 143 -5.00 3.61 1.01
C SER A 143 -3.91 4.66 1.14
N VAL A 144 -3.11 4.61 2.20
CA VAL A 144 -1.93 5.47 2.39
C VAL A 144 -0.97 5.36 1.19
N GLN A 145 -0.68 4.14 0.76
CA GLN A 145 0.22 3.89 -0.38
C GLN A 145 -0.35 4.45 -1.70
N GLY A 146 -1.65 4.26 -1.95
CA GLY A 146 -2.33 4.77 -3.15
C GLY A 146 -2.36 6.30 -3.21
N GLN A 147 -2.61 6.96 -2.08
CA GLN A 147 -2.56 8.41 -1.95
C GLN A 147 -1.15 8.95 -2.24
N PHE A 148 -0.12 8.31 -1.69
CA PHE A 148 1.27 8.65 -2.01
C PHE A 148 1.60 8.44 -3.50
N TYR A 149 1.10 7.36 -4.12
CA TYR A 149 1.34 7.10 -5.54
C TYR A 149 0.73 8.20 -6.41
N LEU A 150 -0.51 8.59 -6.13
CA LEU A 150 -1.18 9.67 -6.85
C LEU A 150 -0.43 10.99 -6.68
N GLY A 151 -0.12 11.37 -5.43
CA GLY A 151 0.64 12.58 -5.13
C GLY A 151 2.01 12.60 -5.81
N SER A 152 2.74 11.49 -5.79
CA SER A 152 4.05 11.36 -6.45
C SER A 152 3.97 11.49 -7.97
N ILE A 153 2.94 10.90 -8.61
CA ILE A 153 2.72 11.04 -10.06
C ILE A 153 2.48 12.49 -10.42
N LEU A 154 1.57 13.16 -9.70
CA LEU A 154 1.20 14.54 -9.97
C LEU A 154 2.39 15.48 -9.74
N LEU A 155 3.08 15.36 -8.60
CA LEU A 155 4.25 16.16 -8.25
C LEU A 155 5.37 16.01 -9.28
N ILE A 156 5.77 14.77 -9.60
CA ILE A 156 6.87 14.54 -10.54
C ILE A 156 6.48 14.98 -11.94
N SER A 157 5.23 14.77 -12.38
CA SER A 157 4.77 15.22 -13.70
C SER A 157 4.77 16.74 -13.81
N LEU A 158 4.29 17.44 -12.76
CA LEU A 158 4.30 18.90 -12.70
C LEU A 158 5.73 19.46 -12.74
N LEU A 159 6.62 18.99 -11.88
CA LEU A 159 8.01 19.44 -11.85
C LEU A 159 8.76 19.08 -13.13
N ALA A 160 8.49 17.93 -13.72
CA ALA A 160 9.07 17.57 -15.02
C ALA A 160 8.56 18.46 -16.12
N TRP A 161 7.29 18.85 -16.10
CA TRP A 161 6.72 19.82 -17.04
C TRP A 161 7.39 21.19 -16.91
N MET A 162 7.62 21.68 -15.70
CA MET A 162 8.29 22.96 -15.43
C MET A 162 9.79 22.94 -15.80
N THR A 163 10.47 21.80 -15.65
CA THR A 163 11.94 21.73 -15.79
C THR A 163 12.43 21.23 -17.14
N ARG A 164 11.58 20.59 -17.95
CA ARG A 164 11.94 20.13 -19.30
C ARG A 164 11.96 21.27 -20.29
N SER A 165 13.09 21.45 -20.95
CA SER A 165 13.18 22.37 -22.08
C SER A 165 12.31 21.90 -23.26
N PRO A 166 11.70 22.81 -24.05
CA PRO A 166 11.01 22.47 -25.29
C PRO A 166 11.96 21.70 -26.20
N GLN A 167 11.53 20.58 -26.74
CA GLN A 167 12.34 19.83 -27.70
C GLN A 167 12.03 20.30 -29.11
N ILE A 168 13.08 20.56 -29.88
CA ILE A 168 13.01 20.59 -31.33
C ILE A 168 12.87 19.14 -31.78
N VAL A 169 11.72 18.80 -32.36
CA VAL A 169 11.42 17.48 -32.94
C VAL A 169 12.36 17.29 -34.12
N GLY A 170 13.35 16.41 -34.03
CA GLY A 170 14.21 16.08 -35.16
C GLY A 170 15.67 15.75 -34.87
N ALA A 171 16.20 15.86 -33.67
CA ALA A 171 17.59 15.54 -33.38
C ALA A 171 17.76 14.08 -32.90
N VAL A 172 18.31 13.30 -33.79
CA VAL A 172 18.67 11.89 -33.68
C VAL A 172 19.85 11.68 -32.72
N THR A 173 19.77 10.60 -31.96
CA THR A 173 20.87 9.79 -31.38
C THR A 173 22.25 10.43 -31.28
N SER A 174 22.60 10.94 -30.09
CA SER A 174 23.99 11.30 -29.85
C SER A 174 24.27 11.70 -28.38
N PRO A 175 25.53 11.99 -28.02
CA PRO A 175 25.98 12.50 -26.72
C PRO A 175 25.17 13.66 -26.15
N VAL A 176 24.47 14.40 -27.01
CA VAL A 176 23.59 15.52 -26.64
C VAL A 176 22.36 15.07 -25.82
N GLU A 177 21.78 13.89 -26.13
CA GLU A 177 20.64 13.37 -25.33
C GLU A 177 21.09 12.93 -23.94
N ALA A 178 22.25 12.30 -23.82
CA ALA A 178 22.80 11.93 -22.52
C ALA A 178 23.05 13.17 -21.64
N LYS A 179 23.66 14.22 -22.21
CA LYS A 179 23.90 15.50 -21.52
C LYS A 179 22.61 16.21 -21.12
N ARG A 180 21.55 16.14 -21.92
CA ARG A 180 20.21 16.69 -21.59
C ARG A 180 19.51 15.88 -20.50
N THR A 181 19.59 14.56 -20.52
CA THR A 181 19.05 13.70 -19.47
C THR A 181 19.69 14.02 -18.13
N ASP A 182 21.03 14.18 -18.10
CA ASP A 182 21.78 14.56 -16.92
C ASP A 182 21.40 15.96 -16.41
N ALA A 183 21.23 16.93 -17.30
CA ALA A 183 20.84 18.30 -16.93
C ALA A 183 19.41 18.35 -16.34
N THR A 184 18.44 17.70 -16.97
CA THR A 184 17.06 17.63 -16.48
C THR A 184 17.00 16.84 -15.17
N GLY A 185 17.69 15.72 -15.10
CA GLY A 185 17.80 14.90 -13.89
C GLY A 185 18.44 15.67 -12.73
N GLY A 186 19.48 16.43 -13.00
CA GLY A 186 20.13 17.29 -12.01
C GLY A 186 19.23 18.38 -11.45
N LYS A 187 18.47 19.08 -12.31
CA LYS A 187 17.49 20.10 -11.89
C LYS A 187 16.36 19.48 -11.06
N LEU A 188 15.74 18.43 -11.55
CA LEU A 188 14.64 17.77 -10.87
C LEU A 188 15.08 17.22 -9.50
N ARG A 189 16.27 16.62 -9.41
CA ARG A 189 16.83 16.10 -8.16
C ARG A 189 17.11 17.22 -7.15
N ARG A 190 17.63 18.38 -7.60
CA ARG A 190 17.89 19.54 -6.74
C ARG A 190 16.62 20.07 -6.07
N ILE A 191 15.47 19.93 -6.72
CA ILE A 191 14.17 20.34 -6.17
C ILE A 191 13.58 19.23 -5.29
N LEU A 192 13.55 17.99 -5.81
CA LEU A 192 12.88 16.85 -5.12
C LEU A 192 13.59 16.44 -3.83
N THR A 193 14.94 16.49 -3.79
CA THR A 193 15.66 16.02 -2.60
C THR A 193 15.35 16.87 -1.35
N PRO A 194 15.49 18.21 -1.37
CA PRO A 194 15.13 19.01 -0.19
C PRO A 194 13.63 18.98 0.11
N LEU A 195 12.77 18.96 -0.91
CA LEU A 195 11.32 18.85 -0.71
C LEU A 195 10.96 17.57 0.02
N LEU A 196 11.44 16.43 -0.44
CA LEU A 196 11.20 15.15 0.22
C LEU A 196 11.81 15.11 1.63
N ALA A 197 12.99 15.71 1.83
CA ALA A 197 13.61 15.78 3.14
C ALA A 197 12.74 16.60 4.12
N VAL A 198 12.23 17.75 3.71
CA VAL A 198 11.33 18.59 4.52
C VAL A 198 10.03 17.84 4.83
N ILE A 199 9.41 17.17 3.82
CA ILE A 199 8.21 16.38 4.03
C ILE A 199 8.50 15.21 5.01
N THR A 200 9.64 14.53 4.85
CA THR A 200 10.04 13.43 5.75
C THR A 200 10.17 13.93 7.18
N LEU A 201 10.92 15.01 7.41
CA LEU A 201 11.13 15.57 8.75
C LEU A 201 9.82 16.10 9.37
N GLY A 202 8.99 16.80 8.59
CA GLY A 202 7.69 17.28 9.05
C GLY A 202 6.74 16.13 9.41
N SER A 203 6.71 15.07 8.60
CA SER A 203 5.90 13.88 8.87
C SER A 203 6.40 13.10 10.09
N ILE A 204 7.73 12.97 10.29
CA ILE A 204 8.31 12.38 11.51
C ILE A 204 7.90 13.19 12.75
N ALA A 205 8.07 14.51 12.71
CA ALA A 205 7.70 15.38 13.82
C ALA A 205 6.21 15.26 14.14
N TYR A 206 5.35 15.25 13.12
CA TYR A 206 3.91 15.04 13.30
C TYR A 206 3.58 13.66 13.87
N ALA A 207 4.20 12.60 13.37
CA ALA A 207 3.99 11.24 13.86
C ALA A 207 4.40 11.09 15.33
N PHE A 208 5.52 11.69 15.74
CA PHE A 208 6.00 11.65 17.14
C PHE A 208 5.11 12.47 18.06
N TYR A 209 4.65 13.62 17.61
CA TYR A 209 3.67 14.43 18.35
C TYR A 209 2.34 13.66 18.53
N MET A 210 1.78 13.13 17.44
CA MET A 210 0.50 12.39 17.49
C MET A 210 0.61 11.05 18.22
N HIS A 211 1.81 10.50 18.35
CA HIS A 211 2.03 9.27 19.12
C HIS A 211 1.68 9.45 20.61
N SER A 212 1.90 10.63 21.18
CA SER A 212 1.50 10.96 22.55
C SER A 212 0.06 11.48 22.67
N GLU A 213 -0.47 12.12 21.63
CA GLU A 213 -1.77 12.77 21.69
C GLU A 213 -2.93 11.82 21.32
N ASN A 214 -2.78 11.08 20.22
CA ASN A 214 -3.83 10.18 19.73
C ASN A 214 -3.23 9.08 18.84
N GLN A 215 -2.85 7.97 19.43
CA GLN A 215 -2.22 6.86 18.73
C GLN A 215 -3.14 6.17 17.73
N GLY A 216 -4.45 6.08 18.00
CA GLY A 216 -5.43 5.49 17.07
C GLY A 216 -5.49 6.28 15.76
N TRP A 217 -5.62 7.62 15.84
CA TRP A 217 -5.54 8.48 14.66
C TRP A 217 -4.18 8.43 13.98
N ASN A 218 -3.10 8.48 14.77
CA ASN A 218 -1.72 8.44 14.31
C ASN A 218 -1.45 7.21 13.46
N TYR A 219 -1.96 6.05 13.88
CA TYR A 219 -1.75 4.76 13.22
C TYR A 219 -2.24 4.78 11.76
N TYR A 220 -3.40 5.38 11.51
CA TYR A 220 -4.06 5.41 10.21
C TYR A 220 -3.73 6.65 9.37
N SER A 221 -3.22 7.72 9.99
CA SER A 221 -2.99 9.00 9.33
C SER A 221 -1.95 8.90 8.21
N THR A 222 -2.35 9.30 7.00
CA THR A 222 -1.40 9.40 5.87
C THR A 222 -0.26 10.35 6.18
N VAL A 223 -0.54 11.47 6.88
CA VAL A 223 0.50 12.44 7.25
C VAL A 223 1.52 11.81 8.19
N SER A 224 1.08 11.02 9.18
CA SER A 224 1.95 10.32 10.12
C SER A 224 2.80 9.22 9.46
N ARG A 225 2.32 8.63 8.36
CA ARG A 225 2.98 7.51 7.64
C ARG A 225 3.80 7.97 6.43
N LEU A 226 3.65 9.23 6.02
CA LEU A 226 4.23 9.74 4.77
C LEU A 226 5.77 9.70 4.78
N TRP A 227 6.41 9.88 5.94
CA TRP A 227 7.86 9.85 6.06
C TRP A 227 8.48 8.49 5.71
N GLU A 228 7.78 7.38 5.96
CA GLU A 228 8.24 6.04 5.62
C GLU A 228 8.37 5.88 4.09
N LEU A 229 7.37 6.34 3.35
CA LEU A 229 7.35 6.38 1.90
C LEU A 229 8.38 7.39 1.33
N CYS A 230 8.47 8.58 1.94
CA CYS A 230 9.41 9.61 1.52
C CYS A 230 10.87 9.24 1.79
N LEU A 231 11.15 8.54 2.90
CA LEU A 231 12.47 7.98 3.17
C LEU A 231 12.88 6.99 2.07
N GLY A 232 11.96 6.10 1.69
CA GLY A 232 12.17 5.21 0.55
C GLY A 232 12.41 5.95 -0.76
N ALA A 233 11.65 7.02 -1.03
CA ALA A 233 11.83 7.87 -2.20
C ALA A 233 13.18 8.58 -2.21
N LEU A 234 13.64 9.10 -1.07
CA LEU A 234 14.97 9.70 -0.90
C LEU A 234 16.08 8.70 -1.20
N LEU A 235 16.01 7.49 -0.64
CA LEU A 235 16.95 6.41 -0.95
C LEU A 235 16.95 6.09 -2.45
N GLY A 236 15.78 6.06 -3.09
CA GLY A 236 15.65 5.86 -4.54
C GLY A 236 16.33 6.96 -5.36
N LEU A 237 16.24 8.24 -4.94
CA LEU A 237 16.94 9.36 -5.58
C LEU A 237 18.45 9.34 -5.37
N ILE A 238 18.90 8.95 -4.17
CA ILE A 238 20.33 8.85 -3.84
C ILE A 238 20.99 7.73 -4.68
N LEU A 239 20.34 6.58 -4.75
CA LEU A 239 20.86 5.38 -5.40
C LEU A 239 20.54 5.28 -6.89
N VAL A 240 19.86 6.29 -7.48
CA VAL A 240 19.50 6.27 -8.92
C VAL A 240 20.71 6.19 -9.85
N ARG A 241 21.86 6.67 -9.41
CA ARG A 241 23.14 6.65 -10.16
C ARG A 241 23.98 5.38 -9.93
N GLY A 242 23.52 4.48 -9.10
CA GLY A 242 24.20 3.24 -8.75
C GLY A 242 24.36 3.02 -7.25
N SER A 243 25.04 1.94 -6.88
CA SER A 243 25.36 1.62 -5.50
C SER A 243 26.45 2.54 -4.94
N ILE A 244 26.38 2.81 -3.64
CA ILE A 244 27.44 3.54 -2.92
C ILE A 244 28.71 2.68 -2.94
N PRO A 245 29.87 3.24 -3.33
CA PRO A 245 31.14 2.50 -3.29
C PRO A 245 31.49 2.21 -1.82
N MET A 246 31.58 0.93 -1.47
CA MET A 246 32.00 0.48 -0.15
C MET A 246 32.60 -0.94 -0.23
N PRO A 247 33.51 -1.31 0.70
CA PRO A 247 34.13 -2.63 0.73
C PRO A 247 33.09 -3.72 1.02
N LYS A 248 33.30 -4.90 0.44
CA LYS A 248 32.37 -6.04 0.57
C LYS A 248 32.07 -6.45 2.03
N PRO A 249 33.06 -6.47 2.97
CA PRO A 249 32.75 -6.79 4.37
C PRO A 249 31.73 -5.82 5.00
N LEU A 250 31.85 -4.52 4.71
CA LEU A 250 30.92 -3.51 5.21
C LEU A 250 29.51 -3.71 4.64
N ARG A 251 29.40 -4.06 3.35
CA ARG A 251 28.08 -4.41 2.74
C ARG A 251 27.44 -5.59 3.45
N VAL A 252 28.20 -6.65 3.71
CA VAL A 252 27.70 -7.83 4.44
C VAL A 252 27.26 -7.46 5.85
N LEU A 253 28.07 -6.68 6.57
CA LEU A 253 27.75 -6.23 7.92
C LEU A 253 26.45 -5.42 7.95
N LEU A 254 26.33 -4.40 7.10
CA LEU A 254 25.14 -3.55 7.02
C LEU A 254 23.88 -4.36 6.67
N ALA A 255 23.98 -5.27 5.70
CA ALA A 255 22.85 -6.10 5.31
C ALA A 255 22.47 -7.10 6.42
N SER A 256 23.44 -7.64 7.17
CA SER A 256 23.19 -8.55 8.30
C SER A 256 22.49 -7.84 9.45
N ILE A 257 23.00 -6.68 9.84
CA ILE A 257 22.36 -5.82 10.85
C ILE A 257 20.95 -5.45 10.37
N GLY A 258 20.84 -5.01 9.12
CA GLY A 258 19.55 -4.63 8.55
C GLY A 258 18.50 -5.76 8.58
N LEU A 259 18.90 -6.98 8.23
CA LEU A 259 18.02 -8.13 8.28
C LEU A 259 17.64 -8.49 9.73
N ALA A 260 18.58 -8.44 10.66
CA ALA A 260 18.34 -8.67 12.07
C ALA A 260 17.34 -7.65 12.66
N LEU A 261 17.47 -6.37 12.33
CA LEU A 261 16.55 -5.32 12.74
C LEU A 261 15.13 -5.57 12.19
N VAL A 262 15.00 -5.89 10.91
CA VAL A 262 13.68 -6.16 10.30
C VAL A 262 13.01 -7.37 10.94
N VAL A 263 13.74 -8.47 11.15
CA VAL A 263 13.17 -9.71 11.69
C VAL A 263 12.82 -9.59 13.16
N SER A 264 13.67 -8.91 13.95
CA SER A 264 13.46 -8.78 15.40
C SER A 264 12.33 -7.82 15.79
N THR A 265 11.89 -6.94 14.89
CA THR A 265 10.92 -5.88 15.19
C THR A 265 9.68 -6.38 15.91
N GLY A 266 8.97 -7.34 15.36
CA GLY A 266 7.71 -7.81 15.92
C GLY A 266 7.87 -8.63 17.22
N PHE A 267 9.08 -9.12 17.51
CA PHE A 267 9.38 -9.80 18.77
C PHE A 267 9.69 -8.83 19.90
N ILE A 268 10.27 -7.67 19.57
CA ILE A 268 10.73 -6.67 20.55
C ILE A 268 9.63 -5.64 20.82
N PHE A 269 8.93 -5.19 19.78
CA PHE A 269 7.99 -4.07 19.85
C PHE A 269 6.54 -4.51 19.63
N ASP A 270 5.61 -3.85 20.30
CA ASP A 270 4.21 -3.88 19.93
C ASP A 270 3.95 -2.78 18.89
N GLY A 271 3.88 -3.19 17.63
CA GLY A 271 3.74 -2.23 16.53
C GLY A 271 2.41 -1.49 16.51
N ALA A 272 1.34 -2.04 17.07
CA ALA A 272 0.05 -1.35 17.15
C ALA A 272 0.11 -0.15 18.09
N ALA A 273 0.74 -0.33 19.24
CA ALA A 273 0.89 0.72 20.23
C ALA A 273 2.04 1.70 19.92
N GLN A 274 3.09 1.24 19.23
CA GLN A 274 4.35 1.97 19.12
C GLN A 274 4.64 2.54 17.72
N PHE A 275 3.87 2.15 16.67
CA PHE A 275 4.07 2.62 15.30
C PHE A 275 2.84 3.40 14.79
N PRO A 276 3.05 4.51 14.05
CA PRO A 276 4.30 5.20 13.83
C PRO A 276 4.75 5.96 15.08
N GLY A 277 6.05 5.89 15.35
CA GLY A 277 6.70 6.52 16.51
C GLY A 277 8.21 6.37 16.41
N PRO A 278 8.96 6.70 17.46
CA PRO A 278 10.41 6.59 17.46
C PRO A 278 10.92 5.18 17.11
N TRP A 279 10.21 4.15 17.56
CA TRP A 279 10.59 2.76 17.36
C TRP A 279 10.39 2.26 15.93
N THR A 280 9.62 2.98 15.11
CA THR A 280 9.48 2.69 13.67
C THR A 280 10.82 2.85 12.92
N LEU A 281 11.76 3.62 13.48
CA LEU A 281 13.12 3.70 12.95
C LEU A 281 13.85 2.36 12.96
N TRP A 282 13.46 1.40 13.80
CA TRP A 282 14.07 0.08 13.88
C TRP A 282 13.88 -0.73 12.60
N PRO A 283 12.65 -1.07 12.17
CA PRO A 283 12.43 -1.79 10.91
C PRO A 283 12.82 -0.98 9.67
N LEU A 284 12.58 0.33 9.67
CA LEU A 284 12.93 1.18 8.53
C LEU A 284 14.43 1.37 8.38
N GLY A 285 15.14 1.55 9.49
CA GLY A 285 16.61 1.56 9.51
C GLY A 285 17.18 0.25 8.98
N GLY A 286 16.62 -0.87 9.43
CA GLY A 286 16.98 -2.20 8.91
C GLY A 286 16.81 -2.32 7.41
N ALA A 287 15.65 -1.93 6.88
CA ALA A 287 15.39 -1.94 5.44
C ALA A 287 16.31 -0.98 4.68
N ALA A 288 16.55 0.22 5.21
CA ALA A 288 17.46 1.19 4.60
C ALA A 288 18.90 0.66 4.52
N LEU A 289 19.40 -0.01 5.56
CA LEU A 289 20.72 -0.63 5.58
C LEU A 289 20.85 -1.71 4.47
N ILE A 290 19.84 -2.56 4.28
CA ILE A 290 19.81 -3.56 3.19
C ILE A 290 19.82 -2.88 1.82
N ILE A 291 19.03 -1.82 1.65
CA ILE A 291 18.96 -1.06 0.39
C ILE A 291 20.33 -0.44 0.07
N ILE A 292 20.98 0.17 1.07
CA ILE A 292 22.29 0.84 0.95
C ILE A 292 23.41 -0.18 0.70
N ALA A 293 23.40 -1.32 1.38
CA ALA A 293 24.36 -2.39 1.21
C ALA A 293 24.39 -2.90 -0.25
N GLY A 294 23.25 -2.90 -0.92
CA GLY A 294 23.17 -3.23 -2.36
C GLY A 294 23.18 -4.73 -2.65
N PRO A 295 23.16 -5.11 -3.96
CA PRO A 295 22.99 -6.51 -4.38
C PRO A 295 24.25 -7.36 -4.15
N GLU A 296 25.37 -6.76 -3.80
CA GLU A 296 26.65 -7.45 -3.60
C GLU A 296 26.96 -7.71 -2.10
N ALA A 297 25.96 -7.73 -1.24
CA ALA A 297 26.10 -7.98 0.20
C ALA A 297 26.27 -9.47 0.56
N GLY A 298 27.03 -10.20 -0.24
CA GLY A 298 27.45 -11.57 0.05
C GLY A 298 26.31 -12.58 0.18
N TRP A 299 26.32 -13.34 1.26
CA TRP A 299 25.33 -14.40 1.50
C TRP A 299 23.91 -13.84 1.79
N ILE A 300 23.79 -12.66 2.40
CA ILE A 300 22.51 -12.01 2.65
C ILE A 300 21.79 -11.70 1.34
N SER A 301 22.48 -11.04 0.40
CA SER A 301 21.88 -10.76 -0.91
C SER A 301 21.53 -12.04 -1.67
N LYS A 302 22.35 -13.10 -1.57
CA LYS A 302 22.05 -14.39 -2.17
C LYS A 302 20.81 -15.05 -1.53
N PHE A 303 20.69 -15.00 -0.22
CA PHE A 303 19.53 -15.50 0.52
C PHE A 303 18.26 -14.75 0.12
N LEU A 304 18.28 -13.42 0.16
CA LEU A 304 17.16 -12.59 -0.25
C LEU A 304 16.82 -12.79 -1.74
N ALA A 305 17.81 -12.94 -2.61
CA ALA A 305 17.59 -13.20 -4.03
C ALA A 305 17.26 -14.68 -4.35
N SER A 306 17.14 -15.56 -3.35
CA SER A 306 16.76 -16.95 -3.55
C SER A 306 15.38 -17.09 -4.16
N ARG A 307 15.15 -18.18 -4.88
CA ARG A 307 13.88 -18.43 -5.57
C ARG A 307 12.68 -18.39 -4.62
N PRO A 308 12.68 -19.05 -3.45
CA PRO A 308 11.54 -19.02 -2.53
C PRO A 308 11.22 -17.59 -2.08
N MET A 309 12.24 -16.80 -1.67
CA MET A 309 12.05 -15.44 -1.18
C MET A 309 11.46 -14.53 -2.27
N ARG A 310 11.97 -14.63 -3.50
CA ARG A 310 11.44 -13.88 -4.64
C ARG A 310 10.02 -14.27 -5.01
N GLU A 311 9.68 -15.56 -4.96
CA GLU A 311 8.33 -16.03 -5.29
C GLU A 311 7.30 -15.51 -4.28
N VAL A 312 7.62 -15.45 -3.00
CA VAL A 312 6.78 -14.82 -1.98
C VAL A 312 6.68 -13.32 -2.24
N GLY A 313 7.82 -12.65 -2.50
CA GLY A 313 7.86 -11.21 -2.78
C GLY A 313 7.09 -10.78 -4.03
N GLN A 314 7.09 -11.60 -5.09
CA GLN A 314 6.31 -11.36 -6.30
C GLN A 314 4.80 -11.46 -6.08
N SER A 315 4.38 -12.34 -5.17
CA SER A 315 2.97 -12.53 -4.81
C SER A 315 2.55 -11.69 -3.60
N ALA A 316 3.45 -10.85 -3.07
CA ALA A 316 3.26 -10.13 -1.81
C ALA A 316 2.00 -9.29 -1.78
N TYR A 317 1.64 -8.63 -2.89
CA TYR A 317 0.44 -7.81 -2.98
C TYR A 317 -0.84 -8.66 -2.86
N ALA A 318 -0.98 -9.72 -3.64
CA ALA A 318 -2.12 -10.61 -3.56
C ALA A 318 -2.18 -11.33 -2.19
N LEU A 319 -1.02 -11.74 -1.64
CA LEU A 319 -0.96 -12.38 -0.33
C LEU A 319 -1.40 -11.43 0.79
N TYR A 320 -0.99 -10.16 0.72
CA TYR A 320 -1.45 -9.12 1.64
C TYR A 320 -2.97 -8.93 1.58
N LEU A 321 -3.56 -8.97 0.39
CA LEU A 321 -5.00 -8.81 0.24
C LEU A 321 -5.80 -10.00 0.75
N TRP A 322 -5.33 -11.24 0.55
CA TRP A 322 -6.09 -12.44 0.90
C TRP A 322 -5.97 -12.87 2.35
N HIS A 323 -4.78 -12.73 2.99
CA HIS A 323 -4.53 -13.36 4.30
C HIS A 323 -5.46 -12.85 5.40
N TRP A 324 -5.69 -11.56 5.48
CA TRP A 324 -6.46 -10.96 6.56
C TRP A 324 -7.97 -11.25 6.46
N PRO A 325 -8.65 -11.01 5.32
CA PRO A 325 -10.05 -11.40 5.19
C PRO A 325 -10.26 -12.90 5.47
N LEU A 326 -9.41 -13.76 4.94
CA LEU A 326 -9.53 -15.20 5.18
C LEU A 326 -9.38 -15.55 6.66
N LEU A 327 -8.47 -14.89 7.38
CA LEU A 327 -8.27 -15.07 8.79
C LEU A 327 -9.52 -14.66 9.59
N ILE A 328 -9.99 -13.44 9.39
CA ILE A 328 -11.16 -12.90 10.11
C ILE A 328 -12.44 -13.68 9.78
N LEU A 329 -12.66 -14.01 8.50
CA LEU A 329 -13.82 -14.80 8.09
C LEU A 329 -13.77 -16.23 8.66
N ALA A 330 -12.60 -16.85 8.73
CA ALA A 330 -12.45 -18.19 9.30
C ALA A 330 -12.70 -18.21 10.82
N ILE A 331 -12.20 -17.21 11.55
CA ILE A 331 -12.43 -17.06 12.99
C ILE A 331 -13.92 -16.90 13.25
N ASN A 332 -14.58 -15.95 12.56
CA ASN A 332 -16.00 -15.69 12.73
C ASN A 332 -16.89 -16.89 12.33
N TYR A 333 -16.62 -17.52 11.20
CA TYR A 333 -17.41 -18.67 10.72
C TYR A 333 -17.34 -19.86 11.68
N LEU A 334 -16.20 -20.06 12.33
CA LEU A 334 -16.00 -21.17 13.27
C LEU A 334 -16.27 -20.79 14.73
N ASN A 335 -16.74 -19.56 14.99
CA ASN A 335 -16.98 -19.00 16.33
C ASN A 335 -15.77 -19.22 17.28
N ARG A 336 -14.60 -18.74 16.86
CA ARG A 336 -13.35 -18.84 17.62
C ARG A 336 -12.80 -17.46 17.92
N ASP A 337 -12.22 -17.28 19.09
CA ASP A 337 -11.54 -16.03 19.47
C ASP A 337 -10.14 -15.94 18.82
N THR A 338 -9.48 -17.06 18.63
CA THR A 338 -8.14 -17.13 18.03
C THR A 338 -8.05 -18.29 17.02
N PRO A 339 -7.20 -18.17 15.98
CA PRO A 339 -7.13 -19.19 14.93
C PRO A 339 -6.53 -20.51 15.41
N GLY A 340 -5.66 -20.49 16.42
CA GLY A 340 -4.86 -21.65 16.82
C GLY A 340 -3.96 -22.19 15.68
N LEU A 341 -3.14 -23.19 15.99
CA LEU A 341 -2.11 -23.66 15.05
C LEU A 341 -2.70 -24.27 13.76
N LYS A 342 -3.70 -25.14 13.87
CA LYS A 342 -4.26 -25.87 12.71
C LYS A 342 -4.98 -24.91 11.74
N LEU A 343 -5.88 -24.10 12.26
CA LEU A 343 -6.65 -23.15 11.46
C LEU A 343 -5.73 -22.07 10.87
N GLY A 344 -4.81 -21.52 11.68
CA GLY A 344 -3.85 -20.55 11.22
C GLY A 344 -2.98 -21.05 10.07
N THR A 345 -2.46 -22.29 10.18
CA THR A 345 -1.71 -22.91 9.08
C THR A 345 -2.57 -23.10 7.83
N ALA A 346 -3.82 -23.55 7.98
CA ALA A 346 -4.74 -23.68 6.86
C ALA A 346 -5.00 -22.32 6.16
N VAL A 347 -5.23 -21.25 6.94
CA VAL A 347 -5.41 -19.90 6.41
C VAL A 347 -4.17 -19.43 5.65
N ILE A 348 -2.96 -19.65 6.18
CA ILE A 348 -1.71 -19.27 5.49
C ILE A 348 -1.57 -20.00 4.16
N VAL A 349 -1.78 -21.33 4.15
CA VAL A 349 -1.67 -22.15 2.94
C VAL A 349 -2.70 -21.72 1.89
N VAL A 350 -3.97 -21.57 2.27
CA VAL A 350 -5.04 -21.13 1.36
C VAL A 350 -4.75 -19.72 0.83
N SER A 351 -4.33 -18.79 1.70
CA SER A 351 -3.95 -17.42 1.30
C SER A 351 -2.82 -17.42 0.27
N PHE A 352 -1.81 -18.26 0.48
CA PHE A 352 -0.68 -18.37 -0.45
C PHE A 352 -1.09 -18.96 -1.80
N ILE A 353 -1.94 -20.01 -1.80
CA ILE A 353 -2.48 -20.59 -3.04
C ILE A 353 -3.29 -19.55 -3.80
N LEU A 354 -4.23 -18.88 -3.15
CA LEU A 354 -5.05 -17.82 -3.76
C LEU A 354 -4.19 -16.67 -4.26
N ALA A 355 -3.17 -16.25 -3.50
CA ALA A 355 -2.24 -15.22 -3.92
C ALA A 355 -1.48 -15.62 -5.20
N LYS A 356 -1.00 -16.87 -5.30
CA LYS A 356 -0.33 -17.37 -6.50
C LYS A 356 -1.27 -17.42 -7.72
N LEU A 357 -2.50 -17.90 -7.53
CA LEU A 357 -3.50 -17.93 -8.59
C LEU A 357 -3.87 -16.52 -9.05
N THR A 358 -4.11 -15.61 -8.11
CA THR A 358 -4.42 -14.20 -8.40
C THR A 358 -3.27 -13.50 -9.12
N ASN A 359 -2.04 -13.70 -8.66
CA ASN A 359 -0.86 -13.14 -9.31
C ASN A 359 -0.73 -13.65 -10.76
N LYS A 360 -0.87 -14.97 -10.97
CA LYS A 360 -0.73 -15.60 -12.29
C LYS A 360 -1.83 -15.20 -13.26
N TYR A 361 -3.09 -15.19 -12.82
CA TYR A 361 -4.25 -15.05 -13.72
C TYR A 361 -4.84 -13.64 -13.77
N VAL A 362 -4.58 -12.79 -12.77
CA VAL A 362 -5.11 -11.42 -12.71
C VAL A 362 -3.99 -10.38 -12.81
N GLU A 363 -2.99 -10.41 -11.91
CA GLU A 363 -1.98 -9.35 -11.86
C GLU A 363 -1.04 -9.35 -13.08
N LEU A 364 -0.41 -10.48 -13.36
CA LEU A 364 0.57 -10.57 -14.45
C LEU A 364 0.00 -10.26 -15.83
N PRO A 365 -1.18 -10.80 -16.23
CA PRO A 365 -1.76 -10.49 -17.54
C PRO A 365 -2.11 -9.02 -17.70
N LEU A 366 -2.53 -8.36 -16.62
CA LEU A 366 -2.91 -6.95 -16.64
C LEU A 366 -1.72 -6.01 -16.51
N ALA A 367 -0.66 -6.41 -15.80
CA ALA A 367 0.56 -5.61 -15.63
C ALA A 367 1.42 -5.52 -16.89
N GLN A 368 1.52 -6.59 -17.66
CA GLN A 368 2.50 -6.74 -18.76
C GLN A 368 2.16 -6.00 -20.06
N SER A 369 1.05 -5.34 -20.20
CA SER A 369 0.43 -5.16 -21.50
C SER A 369 0.86 -3.97 -22.34
N THR A 370 1.60 -2.96 -21.86
CA THR A 370 1.90 -1.81 -22.73
C THR A 370 3.20 -1.10 -22.42
N ARG A 371 3.99 -0.80 -23.47
CA ARG A 371 5.11 0.13 -23.40
C ARG A 371 4.58 1.54 -23.10
N ARG A 372 5.34 2.33 -22.34
CA ARG A 372 5.01 3.72 -22.12
C ARG A 372 4.98 4.47 -23.45
N PRO A 373 3.96 5.30 -23.74
CA PRO A 373 3.89 6.03 -24.98
C PRO A 373 5.08 6.98 -25.14
N THR A 374 5.54 7.12 -26.36
CA THR A 374 6.50 8.16 -26.71
C THR A 374 5.83 9.55 -26.60
N ARG A 375 6.64 10.60 -26.52
CA ARG A 375 6.14 11.96 -26.32
C ARG A 375 5.18 12.45 -27.42
N THR A 376 5.25 11.86 -28.59
CA THR A 376 4.48 12.25 -29.79
C THR A 376 3.16 11.48 -29.95
N GLN A 377 2.91 10.44 -29.14
CA GLN A 377 1.70 9.61 -29.26
C GLN A 377 0.58 10.12 -28.34
N PRO A 378 -0.66 10.20 -28.82
CA PRO A 378 -1.83 10.57 -28.00
C PRO A 378 -2.14 9.47 -26.99
N VAL A 379 -2.05 9.78 -25.71
CA VAL A 379 -2.12 8.82 -24.60
C VAL A 379 -3.49 8.14 -24.49
N VAL A 380 -4.56 8.86 -24.81
CA VAL A 380 -5.94 8.35 -24.68
C VAL A 380 -6.29 7.39 -25.83
N GLY A 381 -5.81 7.69 -27.05
CA GLY A 381 -6.03 6.82 -28.21
C GLY A 381 -5.41 5.44 -28.07
N ASP A 382 -4.18 5.38 -27.54
CA ASP A 382 -3.45 4.12 -27.40
C ASP A 382 -3.99 3.23 -26.27
N ALA A 383 -4.46 3.80 -25.17
CA ALA A 383 -5.09 3.04 -24.10
C ALA A 383 -6.42 2.41 -24.59
N ILE A 384 -7.23 3.17 -25.33
CA ILE A 384 -8.47 2.69 -25.93
C ILE A 384 -8.20 1.66 -27.05
N HIS A 385 -7.18 1.90 -27.89
CA HIS A 385 -6.78 0.99 -28.96
C HIS A 385 -6.22 -0.34 -28.43
N ALA A 386 -5.40 -0.29 -27.37
CA ALA A 386 -4.87 -1.48 -26.69
C ALA A 386 -6.00 -2.31 -26.02
N MET A 387 -7.02 -1.66 -25.45
CA MET A 387 -8.22 -2.35 -24.95
C MET A 387 -9.06 -2.93 -26.08
N LYS A 388 -9.15 -2.24 -27.24
CA LYS A 388 -9.99 -2.68 -28.39
C LYS A 388 -9.48 -3.96 -29.04
N HIS A 389 -8.17 -4.21 -29.04
CA HIS A 389 -7.56 -5.35 -29.72
C HIS A 389 -7.28 -6.58 -28.83
N ARG A 390 -7.47 -6.50 -27.49
CA ARG A 390 -7.30 -7.65 -26.59
C ARG A 390 -8.62 -8.12 -26.00
N ARG A 391 -9.28 -9.06 -26.70
CA ARG A 391 -10.55 -9.66 -26.27
C ARG A 391 -10.58 -10.12 -24.79
N PRO A 392 -9.55 -10.80 -24.21
CA PRO A 392 -9.57 -11.20 -22.81
C PRO A 392 -9.47 -10.01 -21.85
N ALA A 393 -8.69 -8.97 -22.17
CA ALA A 393 -8.58 -7.77 -21.32
C ALA A 393 -9.89 -6.97 -21.26
N ARG A 394 -10.65 -6.93 -22.36
CA ARG A 394 -12.00 -6.29 -22.40
C ARG A 394 -13.00 -7.05 -21.54
N ARG A 395 -13.00 -8.38 -21.59
CA ARG A 395 -13.90 -9.20 -20.76
C ARG A 395 -13.59 -9.02 -19.27
N LEU A 396 -12.32 -9.05 -18.88
CA LEU A 396 -11.88 -8.79 -17.51
C LEU A 396 -12.22 -7.37 -17.04
N ALA A 397 -12.02 -6.36 -17.89
CA ALA A 397 -12.40 -4.98 -17.58
C ALA A 397 -13.91 -4.82 -17.41
N ALA A 398 -14.70 -5.43 -18.30
CA ALA A 398 -16.17 -5.40 -18.22
C ALA A 398 -16.66 -6.11 -16.94
N VAL A 399 -16.15 -7.30 -16.64
CA VAL A 399 -16.47 -8.03 -15.41
C VAL A 399 -16.07 -7.21 -14.19
N GLY A 400 -14.86 -6.64 -14.18
CA GLY A 400 -14.40 -5.78 -13.10
C GLY A 400 -15.29 -4.55 -12.88
N THR A 401 -15.75 -3.92 -13.96
CA THR A 401 -16.67 -2.78 -13.88
C THR A 401 -18.03 -3.20 -13.29
N VAL A 402 -18.59 -4.31 -13.74
CA VAL A 402 -19.85 -4.85 -13.18
C VAL A 402 -19.70 -5.17 -11.71
N VAL A 403 -18.59 -5.78 -11.31
CA VAL A 403 -18.30 -6.09 -9.91
C VAL A 403 -18.15 -4.83 -9.06
N VAL A 404 -17.46 -3.80 -9.54
CA VAL A 404 -17.37 -2.50 -8.84
C VAL A 404 -18.75 -1.86 -8.67
N ILE A 405 -19.56 -1.84 -9.71
CA ILE A 405 -20.94 -1.32 -9.65
C ILE A 405 -21.76 -2.11 -8.63
N ALA A 406 -21.64 -3.45 -8.63
CA ALA A 406 -22.34 -4.30 -7.67
C ALA A 406 -21.90 -4.03 -6.23
N LEU A 407 -20.57 -3.88 -5.98
CA LEU A 407 -20.04 -3.57 -4.65
C LEU A 407 -20.50 -2.20 -4.14
N VAL A 408 -20.47 -1.18 -4.99
CA VAL A 408 -20.97 0.16 -4.66
C VAL A 408 -22.48 0.14 -4.42
N GLY A 409 -23.22 -0.57 -5.27
CA GLY A 409 -24.67 -0.73 -5.12
C GLY A 409 -25.05 -1.43 -3.82
N MET A 410 -24.37 -2.52 -3.46
CA MET A 410 -24.59 -3.23 -2.20
C MET A 410 -24.27 -2.36 -0.96
N SER A 411 -23.18 -1.62 -0.99
CA SER A 411 -22.83 -0.71 0.11
C SER A 411 -23.87 0.41 0.28
N SER A 412 -24.42 0.91 -0.82
CA SER A 412 -25.48 1.93 -0.79
C SER A 412 -26.81 1.38 -0.27
N LEU A 413 -27.17 0.13 -0.64
CA LEU A 413 -28.39 -0.51 -0.15
C LEU A 413 -28.36 -0.77 1.35
N VAL A 414 -27.22 -1.21 1.90
CA VAL A 414 -27.04 -1.39 3.35
C VAL A 414 -27.24 -0.07 4.08
N ASN A 415 -26.64 1.02 3.59
CA ASN A 415 -26.82 2.36 4.16
C ASN A 415 -28.28 2.82 4.15
N VAL A 416 -29.01 2.59 3.06
CA VAL A 416 -30.44 2.97 2.95
C VAL A 416 -31.30 2.15 3.90
N GLN A 417 -31.03 0.86 4.05
CA GLN A 417 -31.77 0.01 5.00
C GLN A 417 -31.56 0.45 6.44
N GLN A 418 -30.32 0.76 6.83
CA GLN A 418 -30.02 1.22 8.18
C GLN A 418 -30.69 2.55 8.50
N VAL A 419 -30.62 3.53 7.61
CA VAL A 419 -31.32 4.81 7.77
C VAL A 419 -32.83 4.61 7.93
N ARG A 420 -33.42 3.61 7.28
CA ARG A 420 -34.86 3.28 7.45
C ARG A 420 -35.13 2.67 8.82
N VAL A 421 -34.27 1.77 9.29
CA VAL A 421 -34.38 1.16 10.63
C VAL A 421 -34.23 2.22 11.72
N ASP A 422 -33.23 3.09 11.61
CA ASP A 422 -32.99 4.16 12.58
C ASP A 422 -34.17 5.16 12.63
N ARG A 423 -34.77 5.50 11.49
CA ARG A 423 -35.98 6.32 11.42
C ARG A 423 -37.18 5.61 12.02
N ALA A 424 -37.35 4.31 11.77
CA ALA A 424 -38.46 3.55 12.35
C ALA A 424 -38.31 3.43 13.86
N SER A 425 -37.09 3.23 14.37
CA SER A 425 -36.79 3.19 15.80
C SER A 425 -37.00 4.57 16.47
N ALA A 426 -36.61 5.66 15.81
CA ALA A 426 -36.83 7.02 16.30
C ALA A 426 -38.31 7.41 16.32
N THR A 427 -39.12 6.86 15.39
CA THR A 427 -40.57 7.10 15.36
C THR A 427 -41.33 6.21 16.35
N SER A 428 -40.74 5.11 16.84
CA SER A 428 -41.33 4.22 17.82
C SER A 428 -41.03 4.62 19.28
N LEU A 429 -40.20 5.62 19.50
CA LEU A 429 -40.00 6.22 20.82
C LEU A 429 -41.23 7.06 21.14
N ASP A 430 -42.09 6.51 22.01
CA ASP A 430 -43.33 7.10 22.45
C ASP A 430 -43.08 8.50 23.05
N PRO A 431 -43.80 9.57 22.63
CA PRO A 431 -43.60 10.92 23.18
C PRO A 431 -43.98 11.05 24.66
N VAL A 432 -44.49 9.99 25.26
CA VAL A 432 -44.94 9.97 26.67
C VAL A 432 -43.81 9.86 27.69
N SER A 433 -42.60 9.50 27.27
CA SER A 433 -41.46 9.30 28.18
C SER A 433 -40.81 10.60 28.71
N TYR A 434 -41.19 11.76 28.19
CA TYR A 434 -40.61 13.05 28.62
C TYR A 434 -41.44 13.85 29.62
N THR A 435 -42.60 13.36 30.09
CA THR A 435 -43.51 14.11 30.98
C THR A 435 -43.22 13.92 32.48
N HIS A 436 -42.19 13.19 32.89
CA HIS A 436 -41.87 12.97 34.30
C HIS A 436 -40.48 13.48 34.75
N LEU A 437 -39.92 14.48 34.09
CA LEU A 437 -38.85 15.28 34.67
C LEU A 437 -39.47 16.49 35.39
N THR A 438 -40.15 16.24 36.54
CA THR A 438 -40.45 17.28 37.50
C THR A 438 -39.16 17.72 38.17
N LEU A 439 -38.77 18.95 37.93
CA LEU A 439 -37.74 19.64 38.70
C LEU A 439 -38.08 19.57 40.20
N PRO A 440 -37.17 19.22 41.10
CA PRO A 440 -37.38 19.34 42.53
C PRO A 440 -37.46 20.82 42.87
N THR A 441 -38.66 21.26 43.28
CA THR A 441 -38.85 22.56 43.94
C THR A 441 -38.21 22.47 45.32
N THR A 442 -37.08 23.09 45.52
CA THR A 442 -36.55 23.38 46.83
C THR A 442 -37.34 24.54 47.43
N PRO A 443 -37.99 24.38 48.61
CA PRO A 443 -38.51 25.54 49.35
C PRO A 443 -37.32 26.21 50.03
N TYR A 444 -37.21 27.50 49.81
CA TYR A 444 -36.40 28.37 50.65
C TYR A 444 -37.19 28.58 51.99
N VAL A 445 -36.54 28.24 53.09
CA VAL A 445 -36.71 28.87 54.39
C VAL A 445 -35.33 29.22 54.91
#